data_0776f34f45382673493e1bd50ee9b682
#
_entry.id   0776f34f45382673493e1bd50ee9b682
#
_cell.length_a   1.000
_cell.length_b   1.000
_cell.length_c   1.000
_cell.angle_alpha   90.00
_cell.angle_beta   90.00
_cell.angle_gamma   90.00
#
_symmetry.space_group_name_H-M   'P 1'
#
loop_
_entity.id
_entity.type
_entity.pdbx_description
1 polymer ?
#
loop_
_entity_poly.entity_id
_entity_poly.type
_entity_poly.pdbx_seq_one_letter_code
_entity_poly.pdbx_strand_id
1 'polypeptide(L)'
;MKTIKFTPYRKLLGAIYERQTRNKRLQTKDGRYQFLLEDTVEEADFWVVQGKGIRCPTTCRVAPQNTIMLATEPRSVLVYPNKYLQQFGMVCTCQEQTSHPNIHFGPAILPWFVGFTEDADGTCHYTLDYDQLHQPSKLQDKTKLISVITSNKAFTRGHLDRIKFVEKLKNHYGDKIDIFGRGFHDFQDKWDVLRPYKYHIAIENSSQRYYWTEKISDCYLAETFPFYYGCTNLADYFPQEAFVHIDIRQPENSIAMIDAAITNHRFEQSIEILSKCKMKVLGEYNMFEYVASLCDTMDAEAPKQIVTIQPCKTGMELENLFNYNLKRHYYELLAKFHYWSNGNVLKTKGTSIY
;
A
#
# COMPACT_ATOMS: atom_id res chain seq x y z
N MET A 1 -26.27 7.75 -12.93
CA MET A 1 -24.93 7.25 -12.62
C MET A 1 -23.98 8.43 -12.73
N LYS A 2 -23.22 8.74 -11.68
CA LYS A 2 -22.25 9.85 -11.65
C LYS A 2 -20.89 9.38 -12.15
N THR A 3 -20.11 10.29 -12.71
CA THR A 3 -18.82 9.99 -13.31
C THR A 3 -17.67 10.53 -12.46
N ILE A 4 -16.62 9.72 -12.31
CA ILE A 4 -15.39 10.09 -11.63
C ILE A 4 -14.24 9.93 -12.62
N LYS A 5 -13.64 11.05 -13.08
CA LYS A 5 -12.34 11.00 -13.74
C LYS A 5 -11.29 10.62 -12.70
N PHE A 6 -10.65 9.47 -12.86
CA PHE A 6 -9.62 9.00 -11.96
C PHE A 6 -8.25 8.98 -12.65
N THR A 7 -7.35 9.85 -12.20
CA THR A 7 -5.99 9.95 -12.73
C THR A 7 -5.03 9.18 -11.81
N PRO A 8 -4.60 7.96 -12.19
CA PRO A 8 -3.77 7.12 -11.36
C PRO A 8 -2.32 7.61 -11.28
N TYR A 9 -1.62 7.29 -10.20
CA TYR A 9 -0.20 7.63 -10.04
C TYR A 9 0.72 6.85 -11.00
N ARG A 10 0.29 5.69 -11.47
CA ARG A 10 0.94 4.88 -12.51
C ARG A 10 0.02 4.77 -13.72
N LYS A 11 0.49 5.22 -14.89
CA LYS A 11 -0.30 5.17 -16.15
C LYS A 11 -0.51 3.77 -16.71
N LEU A 12 0.30 2.81 -16.32
CA LEU A 12 0.50 1.56 -17.06
C LEU A 12 -0.57 0.49 -16.86
N LEU A 13 -1.71 0.75 -16.18
CA LEU A 13 -2.29 -0.37 -15.50
C LEU A 13 -3.80 -0.41 -15.52
N GLY A 14 -4.42 -0.25 -16.69
CA GLY A 14 -5.84 -0.57 -16.87
C GLY A 14 -6.20 -1.88 -16.14
N ALA A 15 -5.49 -2.95 -16.41
CA ALA A 15 -5.73 -4.26 -15.82
C ALA A 15 -5.66 -4.30 -14.27
N ILE A 16 -4.72 -3.56 -13.63
CA ILE A 16 -4.64 -3.56 -12.16
C ILE A 16 -5.83 -2.83 -11.51
N TYR A 17 -6.40 -1.86 -12.21
CA TYR A 17 -7.55 -1.10 -11.71
C TYR A 17 -8.86 -1.82 -12.02
N GLU A 18 -9.09 -2.25 -13.27
CA GLU A 18 -10.33 -2.91 -13.69
C GLU A 18 -10.64 -4.14 -12.85
N ARG A 19 -9.64 -5.01 -12.62
CA ARG A 19 -9.80 -6.24 -11.85
C ARG A 19 -10.26 -6.03 -10.40
N GLN A 20 -10.14 -4.82 -9.88
CA GLN A 20 -10.53 -4.48 -8.51
C GLN A 20 -12.01 -4.13 -8.37
N THR A 21 -12.74 -4.13 -9.46
CA THR A 21 -14.18 -3.90 -9.48
C THR A 21 -14.95 -5.12 -9.93
N ARG A 22 -16.19 -5.22 -9.48
CA ARG A 22 -17.09 -6.32 -9.84
C ARG A 22 -17.27 -6.37 -11.36
N ASN A 23 -17.11 -7.57 -11.94
CA ASN A 23 -17.18 -7.79 -13.39
C ASN A 23 -16.24 -6.86 -14.20
N LYS A 24 -15.20 -6.28 -13.61
CA LYS A 24 -14.22 -5.38 -14.26
C LYS A 24 -14.83 -4.14 -14.90
N ARG A 25 -15.93 -3.62 -14.34
CA ARG A 25 -16.70 -2.53 -14.95
C ARG A 25 -16.23 -1.14 -14.57
N LEU A 26 -15.24 -1.01 -13.67
CA LEU A 26 -14.83 0.29 -13.09
C LEU A 26 -16.02 1.06 -12.50
N GLN A 27 -16.91 0.34 -11.84
CA GLN A 27 -18.10 0.88 -11.17
C GLN A 27 -18.09 0.51 -9.70
N THR A 28 -18.73 1.34 -8.87
CA THR A 28 -19.07 0.93 -7.51
C THR A 28 -20.05 -0.24 -7.56
N LYS A 29 -20.06 -1.04 -6.49
CA LYS A 29 -20.87 -2.26 -6.42
C LYS A 29 -22.38 -1.98 -6.50
N ASP A 30 -22.81 -0.78 -6.07
CA ASP A 30 -24.19 -0.28 -6.18
C ASP A 30 -24.51 0.41 -7.50
N GLY A 31 -23.52 0.57 -8.40
CA GLY A 31 -23.67 1.18 -9.72
C GLY A 31 -23.87 2.70 -9.69
N ARG A 32 -23.72 3.38 -8.54
CA ARG A 32 -23.92 4.84 -8.46
C ARG A 32 -22.84 5.64 -9.16
N TYR A 33 -21.60 5.12 -9.20
CA TYR A 33 -20.44 5.78 -9.79
C TYR A 33 -19.79 4.95 -10.88
N GLN A 34 -19.38 5.63 -11.96
CA GLN A 34 -18.53 5.09 -13.04
C GLN A 34 -17.17 5.77 -12.98
N PHE A 35 -16.09 4.98 -12.93
CA PHE A 35 -14.73 5.48 -12.98
C PHE A 35 -14.23 5.50 -14.41
N LEU A 36 -13.62 6.62 -14.81
CA LEU A 36 -13.06 6.87 -16.12
C LEU A 36 -11.55 7.08 -15.94
N LEU A 37 -10.75 6.13 -16.42
CA LEU A 37 -9.29 6.13 -16.23
C LEU A 37 -8.53 6.80 -17.38
N GLU A 38 -9.22 7.15 -18.46
CA GLU A 38 -8.62 7.70 -19.67
C GLU A 38 -8.22 9.17 -19.49
N ASP A 39 -7.06 9.53 -20.01
CA ASP A 39 -6.57 10.93 -20.00
C ASP A 39 -7.48 11.85 -20.84
N THR A 40 -8.18 11.31 -21.83
CA THR A 40 -9.06 12.01 -22.78
C THR A 40 -10.40 12.44 -22.19
N VAL A 41 -10.72 12.10 -20.96
CA VAL A 41 -11.97 12.51 -20.30
C VAL A 41 -12.00 14.04 -20.15
N GLU A 42 -12.90 14.71 -20.86
CA GLU A 42 -13.02 16.17 -20.88
C GLU A 42 -13.99 16.71 -19.83
N GLU A 43 -14.96 15.91 -19.40
CA GLU A 43 -15.95 16.29 -18.38
C GLU A 43 -16.24 15.13 -17.42
N ALA A 44 -16.40 15.45 -16.13
CA ALA A 44 -16.82 14.50 -15.11
C ALA A 44 -17.55 15.22 -13.95
N ASP A 45 -18.24 14.47 -13.09
CA ASP A 45 -18.87 15.03 -11.88
C ASP A 45 -17.83 15.22 -10.77
N PHE A 46 -16.82 14.36 -10.74
CA PHE A 46 -15.67 14.43 -9.82
C PHE A 46 -14.37 14.16 -10.57
N TRP A 47 -13.29 14.75 -10.08
CA TRP A 47 -11.94 14.44 -10.58
C TRP A 47 -11.00 14.08 -9.46
N VAL A 48 -10.56 12.83 -9.44
CA VAL A 48 -9.66 12.28 -8.41
C VAL A 48 -8.28 12.06 -9.00
N VAL A 49 -7.27 12.61 -8.33
CA VAL A 49 -5.86 12.48 -8.73
C VAL A 49 -5.10 11.73 -7.64
N GLN A 50 -4.55 10.59 -8.00
CA GLN A 50 -3.76 9.78 -7.10
C GLN A 50 -2.29 10.19 -7.14
N GLY A 51 -1.77 10.70 -6.03
CA GLY A 51 -0.37 11.08 -5.87
C GLY A 51 0.11 12.08 -6.92
N LYS A 52 1.13 11.70 -7.68
CA LYS A 52 1.71 12.46 -8.80
C LYS A 52 1.16 12.01 -10.15
N GLY A 53 -0.09 11.61 -10.25
CA GLY A 53 -0.70 11.12 -11.49
C GLY A 53 -0.67 12.12 -12.63
N ILE A 54 -0.80 13.41 -12.35
CA ILE A 54 -0.70 14.49 -13.36
C ILE A 54 0.76 14.66 -13.81
N ARG A 55 1.05 14.39 -15.08
CA ARG A 55 2.38 14.48 -15.69
C ARG A 55 2.61 15.74 -16.50
N CYS A 56 1.57 16.31 -17.08
CA CYS A 56 1.54 17.59 -17.79
C CYS A 56 0.30 18.37 -17.35
N PRO A 57 0.20 19.68 -17.59
CA PRO A 57 -1.01 20.44 -17.32
C PRO A 57 -2.21 19.73 -17.96
N THR A 58 -3.18 19.35 -17.14
CA THR A 58 -4.36 18.57 -17.59
C THR A 58 -5.62 19.33 -17.23
N THR A 59 -6.58 19.31 -18.11
CA THR A 59 -7.88 19.99 -17.96
C THR A 59 -9.02 19.00 -17.85
N CYS A 60 -10.05 19.40 -17.14
CA CYS A 60 -11.35 18.72 -17.12
C CYS A 60 -12.43 19.73 -16.75
N ARG A 61 -13.61 19.59 -17.35
CA ARG A 61 -14.79 20.33 -16.94
C ARG A 61 -15.42 19.64 -15.72
N VAL A 62 -15.20 20.20 -14.54
CA VAL A 62 -15.64 19.66 -13.25
C VAL A 62 -15.90 20.83 -12.29
N ALA A 63 -16.72 20.65 -11.26
CA ALA A 63 -16.81 21.63 -10.19
C ALA A 63 -15.47 21.68 -9.40
N PRO A 64 -14.83 22.85 -9.18
CA PRO A 64 -13.53 22.95 -8.52
C PRO A 64 -13.49 22.27 -7.15
N GLN A 65 -14.56 22.39 -6.36
CA GLN A 65 -14.70 21.74 -5.06
C GLN A 65 -14.79 20.21 -5.16
N ASN A 66 -15.14 19.66 -6.33
CA ASN A 66 -15.25 18.21 -6.60
C ASN A 66 -13.93 17.60 -7.15
N THR A 67 -12.81 18.27 -6.92
CA THR A 67 -11.49 17.73 -7.23
C THR A 67 -10.84 17.18 -5.96
N ILE A 68 -10.34 15.95 -6.02
CA ILE A 68 -9.77 15.25 -4.85
C ILE A 68 -8.32 14.84 -5.15
N MET A 69 -7.41 15.15 -4.24
CA MET A 69 -6.04 14.61 -4.24
C MET A 69 -5.95 13.47 -3.23
N LEU A 70 -5.50 12.29 -3.67
CA LEU A 70 -5.22 11.14 -2.80
C LEU A 70 -3.71 11.02 -2.60
N ALA A 71 -3.23 11.22 -1.38
CA ALA A 71 -1.82 11.00 -1.06
C ALA A 71 -1.51 9.50 -1.02
N THR A 72 -0.42 9.08 -1.67
CA THR A 72 -0.03 7.66 -1.80
C THR A 72 1.09 7.26 -0.87
N GLU A 73 1.79 8.22 -0.26
CA GLU A 73 3.01 7.98 0.50
C GLU A 73 3.00 8.76 1.82
N PRO A 74 3.70 8.27 2.84
CA PRO A 74 3.89 9.01 4.08
C PRO A 74 4.87 10.16 3.86
N ARG A 75 4.85 11.15 4.74
CA ARG A 75 5.71 12.33 4.66
C ARG A 75 7.22 11.99 4.62
N SER A 76 7.61 10.91 5.26
CA SER A 76 9.01 10.42 5.25
C SER A 76 9.50 9.97 3.87
N VAL A 77 8.58 9.65 2.95
CA VAL A 77 8.87 9.21 1.57
C VAL A 77 8.58 10.32 0.57
N LEU A 78 7.47 11.04 0.71
CA LEU A 78 7.06 12.06 -0.24
C LEU A 78 6.32 13.21 0.46
N VAL A 79 6.80 14.43 0.26
CA VAL A 79 6.12 15.66 0.68
C VAL A 79 5.47 16.30 -0.54
N TYR A 80 4.17 16.54 -0.45
CA TYR A 80 3.46 17.29 -1.48
C TYR A 80 3.53 18.79 -1.19
N PRO A 81 4.00 19.63 -2.15
CA PRO A 81 4.05 21.07 -1.96
C PRO A 81 2.67 21.68 -1.74
N ASN A 82 2.52 22.63 -0.82
CA ASN A 82 1.25 23.30 -0.57
C ASN A 82 0.62 23.88 -1.86
N LYS A 83 1.44 24.49 -2.74
CA LYS A 83 0.97 25.01 -4.02
C LYS A 83 0.33 23.93 -4.91
N TYR A 84 0.76 22.67 -4.81
CA TYR A 84 0.13 21.56 -5.52
C TYR A 84 -1.18 21.18 -4.87
N LEU A 85 -1.20 21.05 -3.54
CA LEU A 85 -2.40 20.66 -2.79
C LEU A 85 -3.54 21.67 -2.92
N GLN A 86 -3.23 22.96 -2.94
CA GLN A 86 -4.20 24.05 -3.08
C GLN A 86 -4.96 24.08 -4.41
N GLN A 87 -4.58 23.25 -5.39
CA GLN A 87 -5.31 23.11 -6.64
C GLN A 87 -6.57 22.24 -6.51
N PHE A 88 -6.74 21.55 -5.41
CA PHE A 88 -7.83 20.59 -5.18
C PHE A 88 -8.88 21.13 -4.23
N GLY A 89 -10.10 20.70 -4.38
CA GLY A 89 -11.21 20.99 -3.47
C GLY A 89 -11.10 20.18 -2.16
N MET A 90 -10.50 18.99 -2.20
CA MET A 90 -10.24 18.14 -1.03
C MET A 90 -8.88 17.46 -1.16
N VAL A 91 -8.22 17.26 -0.02
CA VAL A 91 -7.00 16.44 0.09
C VAL A 91 -7.25 15.29 1.06
N CYS A 92 -7.19 14.04 0.56
CA CYS A 92 -7.19 12.84 1.38
C CYS A 92 -5.74 12.41 1.63
N THR A 93 -5.31 12.32 2.88
CA THR A 93 -3.92 12.08 3.23
C THR A 93 -3.73 11.42 4.60
N CYS A 94 -2.66 10.63 4.73
CA CYS A 94 -2.16 10.15 6.02
C CYS A 94 -1.15 11.11 6.67
N GLN A 95 -0.83 12.24 6.05
CA GLN A 95 0.18 13.20 6.52
C GLN A 95 -0.47 14.26 7.40
N GLU A 96 -0.45 14.10 8.73
CA GLU A 96 -1.09 15.00 9.70
C GLU A 96 -0.58 16.45 9.66
N GLN A 97 0.63 16.67 9.10
CA GLN A 97 1.22 18.01 8.93
C GLN A 97 0.79 18.71 7.64
N THR A 98 -0.12 18.12 6.87
CA THR A 98 -0.66 18.76 5.66
C THR A 98 -1.50 19.97 6.04
N SER A 99 -1.34 21.06 5.30
CA SER A 99 -2.15 22.27 5.45
C SER A 99 -3.04 22.45 4.21
N HIS A 100 -4.35 22.31 4.39
CA HIS A 100 -5.35 22.52 3.35
C HIS A 100 -6.70 22.83 4.02
N PRO A 101 -7.57 23.70 3.46
CA PRO A 101 -8.85 24.04 4.09
C PRO A 101 -9.83 22.87 4.20
N ASN A 102 -9.72 21.86 3.34
CA ASN A 102 -10.57 20.66 3.36
C ASN A 102 -9.69 19.41 3.32
N ILE A 103 -9.38 18.85 4.49
CA ILE A 103 -8.55 17.65 4.64
C ILE A 103 -9.43 16.49 5.13
N HIS A 104 -9.30 15.37 4.46
CA HIS A 104 -9.76 14.09 4.96
C HIS A 104 -8.54 13.27 5.41
N PHE A 105 -8.38 13.03 6.71
CA PHE A 105 -7.32 12.13 7.19
C PHE A 105 -7.75 10.67 7.00
N GLY A 106 -7.00 9.98 6.15
CA GLY A 106 -7.29 8.61 5.78
C GLY A 106 -6.06 7.87 5.23
N PRO A 107 -6.21 6.58 4.94
CA PRO A 107 -5.11 5.75 4.47
C PRO A 107 -4.66 6.11 3.06
N ALA A 108 -3.43 5.69 2.73
CA ALA A 108 -2.96 5.66 1.37
C ALA A 108 -3.66 4.52 0.62
N ILE A 109 -4.84 4.79 0.08
CA ILE A 109 -5.63 3.81 -0.66
C ILE A 109 -4.93 3.51 -1.98
N LEU A 110 -4.25 2.35 -1.99
CA LEU A 110 -3.56 1.80 -3.15
C LEU A 110 -4.33 0.58 -3.68
N PRO A 111 -4.19 0.26 -4.97
CA PRO A 111 -4.65 -1.01 -5.48
C PRO A 111 -3.95 -2.16 -4.73
N TRP A 112 -4.65 -3.24 -4.44
CA TRP A 112 -4.04 -4.44 -3.89
C TRP A 112 -3.27 -5.21 -4.99
N PHE A 113 -2.23 -5.96 -4.58
CA PHE A 113 -1.27 -6.60 -5.50
C PHE A 113 -1.31 -8.14 -5.49
N VAL A 114 -2.08 -8.80 -4.62
CA VAL A 114 -2.29 -10.25 -4.76
C VAL A 114 -2.99 -10.57 -6.08
N GLY A 115 -2.56 -11.63 -6.75
CA GLY A 115 -3.08 -12.00 -8.06
C GLY A 115 -2.67 -11.05 -9.18
N PHE A 116 -1.48 -10.45 -9.09
CA PHE A 116 -0.96 -9.50 -10.07
C PHE A 116 0.53 -9.73 -10.31
N THR A 117 0.92 -9.70 -11.58
CA THR A 117 2.32 -9.81 -12.02
C THR A 117 2.66 -8.68 -12.98
N GLU A 118 3.93 -8.28 -13.01
CA GLU A 118 4.47 -7.26 -13.90
C GLU A 118 5.73 -7.85 -14.57
N ASP A 119 5.73 -7.90 -15.88
CA ASP A 119 6.88 -8.36 -16.67
C ASP A 119 8.02 -7.32 -16.66
N ALA A 120 9.19 -7.72 -17.15
CA ALA A 120 10.37 -6.86 -17.19
C ALA A 120 10.18 -5.61 -18.09
N ASP A 121 9.30 -5.66 -19.07
CA ASP A 121 8.92 -4.55 -19.95
C ASP A 121 7.82 -3.65 -19.35
N GLY A 122 7.30 -4.00 -18.16
CA GLY A 122 6.21 -3.28 -17.48
C GLY A 122 4.82 -3.71 -17.90
N THR A 123 4.68 -4.76 -18.74
CA THR A 123 3.38 -5.35 -19.06
C THR A 123 2.79 -6.01 -17.84
N CYS A 124 1.53 -5.70 -17.55
CA CYS A 124 0.85 -6.14 -16.36
C CYS A 124 -0.17 -7.24 -16.68
N HIS A 125 -0.13 -8.28 -15.86
CA HIS A 125 -1.07 -9.40 -15.93
C HIS A 125 -1.74 -9.58 -14.58
N TYR A 126 -2.90 -10.23 -14.56
CA TYR A 126 -3.54 -10.63 -13.31
C TYR A 126 -4.02 -12.08 -13.38
N THR A 127 -3.90 -12.77 -12.26
CA THR A 127 -4.35 -14.16 -12.05
C THR A 127 -5.63 -14.20 -11.21
N LEU A 128 -5.89 -13.11 -10.42
CA LEU A 128 -7.08 -12.98 -9.59
C LEU A 128 -7.71 -11.59 -9.77
N ASP A 129 -9.02 -11.57 -9.76
CA ASP A 129 -9.84 -10.35 -9.78
C ASP A 129 -10.77 -10.28 -8.55
N TYR A 130 -11.56 -9.21 -8.48
CA TYR A 130 -12.53 -8.98 -7.42
C TYR A 130 -13.49 -10.17 -7.22
N ASP A 131 -14.04 -10.69 -8.33
CA ASP A 131 -15.08 -11.72 -8.28
C ASP A 131 -14.51 -13.07 -7.80
N GLN A 132 -13.27 -13.39 -8.16
CA GLN A 132 -12.56 -14.57 -7.68
C GLN A 132 -12.18 -14.43 -6.21
N LEU A 133 -11.66 -13.27 -5.79
CA LEU A 133 -11.30 -13.00 -4.38
C LEU A 133 -12.52 -12.95 -3.47
N HIS A 134 -13.69 -12.58 -3.99
CA HIS A 134 -14.94 -12.58 -3.23
C HIS A 134 -15.43 -13.96 -2.85
N GLN A 135 -14.93 -15.01 -3.53
CA GLN A 135 -15.28 -16.40 -3.19
C GLN A 135 -14.68 -16.82 -1.84
N PRO A 136 -15.33 -17.77 -1.13
CA PRO A 136 -14.76 -18.35 0.08
C PRO A 136 -13.38 -18.95 -0.17
N SER A 137 -12.45 -18.73 0.75
CA SER A 137 -11.10 -19.27 0.66
C SER A 137 -11.02 -20.73 1.08
N LYS A 138 -10.06 -21.45 0.50
CA LYS A 138 -9.72 -22.82 0.88
C LYS A 138 -8.61 -22.77 1.95
N LEU A 139 -9.00 -22.76 3.23
CA LEU A 139 -8.05 -22.65 4.36
C LEU A 139 -7.05 -23.81 4.47
N GLN A 140 -7.38 -24.97 3.90
CA GLN A 140 -6.49 -26.15 3.84
C GLN A 140 -5.17 -25.88 3.05
N ASP A 141 -5.09 -24.79 2.32
CA ASP A 141 -3.88 -24.38 1.60
C ASP A 141 -2.81 -23.76 2.52
N LYS A 142 -3.13 -23.50 3.81
CA LYS A 142 -2.21 -22.89 4.81
C LYS A 142 -1.25 -23.94 5.40
N THR A 143 -0.27 -24.37 4.61
CA THR A 143 0.67 -25.45 4.97
C THR A 143 1.98 -24.96 5.56
N LYS A 144 2.30 -23.66 5.42
CA LYS A 144 3.52 -23.02 5.90
C LYS A 144 3.26 -22.07 7.06
N LEU A 145 4.30 -21.82 7.87
CA LEU A 145 4.15 -21.06 9.11
C LEU A 145 4.18 -19.56 8.89
N ILE A 146 5.35 -18.99 8.52
CA ILE A 146 5.56 -17.53 8.45
C ILE A 146 6.21 -17.15 7.13
N SER A 147 5.72 -16.08 6.52
CA SER A 147 6.41 -15.38 5.44
C SER A 147 6.68 -13.92 5.78
N VAL A 148 7.68 -13.34 5.13
CA VAL A 148 7.94 -11.90 5.11
C VAL A 148 8.33 -11.46 3.71
N ILE A 149 7.75 -10.36 3.23
CA ILE A 149 8.18 -9.70 1.99
C ILE A 149 8.99 -8.47 2.37
N THR A 150 10.23 -8.42 1.90
CA THR A 150 11.14 -7.30 2.17
C THR A 150 12.05 -7.05 0.96
N SER A 151 12.87 -6.02 1.03
CA SER A 151 13.89 -5.76 0.03
C SER A 151 15.20 -5.37 0.72
N ASN A 152 16.30 -5.56 0.05
CA ASN A 152 17.64 -5.14 0.48
C ASN A 152 17.89 -3.63 0.36
N LYS A 153 16.87 -2.83 -0.01
CA LYS A 153 16.97 -1.35 -0.06
C LYS A 153 17.27 -0.80 1.34
N ALA A 154 18.28 0.06 1.43
CA ALA A 154 18.77 0.65 2.68
C ALA A 154 18.98 2.16 2.57
N PHE A 155 17.98 2.90 2.08
CA PHE A 155 18.09 4.35 1.83
C PHE A 155 17.69 5.22 3.03
N THR A 156 17.06 4.62 4.04
CA THR A 156 16.59 5.31 5.24
C THR A 156 16.86 4.48 6.49
N ARG A 157 16.78 5.12 7.66
CA ARG A 157 16.86 4.42 8.94
C ARG A 157 15.81 3.28 9.04
N GLY A 158 14.57 3.54 8.63
CA GLY A 158 13.51 2.53 8.68
C GLY A 158 13.81 1.31 7.78
N HIS A 159 14.47 1.53 6.62
CA HIS A 159 14.94 0.42 5.81
C HIS A 159 16.00 -0.44 6.52
N LEU A 160 16.94 0.21 7.22
CA LEU A 160 17.98 -0.50 7.98
C LEU A 160 17.37 -1.24 9.18
N ASP A 161 16.45 -0.60 9.91
CA ASP A 161 15.77 -1.24 11.06
C ASP A 161 14.98 -2.47 10.59
N ARG A 162 14.32 -2.41 9.43
CA ARG A 162 13.62 -3.54 8.82
C ARG A 162 14.58 -4.69 8.47
N ILE A 163 15.71 -4.40 7.84
CA ILE A 163 16.73 -5.42 7.52
C ILE A 163 17.18 -6.13 8.78
N LYS A 164 17.59 -5.38 9.81
CA LYS A 164 18.05 -5.93 11.10
C LYS A 164 16.98 -6.79 11.78
N PHE A 165 15.73 -6.35 11.72
CA PHE A 165 14.62 -7.12 12.27
C PHE A 165 14.42 -8.46 11.54
N VAL A 166 14.44 -8.44 10.20
CA VAL A 166 14.27 -9.66 9.38
C VAL A 166 15.43 -10.63 9.58
N GLU A 167 16.67 -10.15 9.78
CA GLU A 167 17.82 -11.01 10.17
C GLU A 167 17.58 -11.69 11.52
N LYS A 168 17.11 -10.96 12.52
CA LYS A 168 16.78 -11.55 13.83
C LYS A 168 15.66 -12.59 13.74
N LEU A 169 14.63 -12.32 12.90
CA LEU A 169 13.59 -13.31 12.64
C LEU A 169 14.16 -14.58 11.99
N LYS A 170 15.06 -14.44 10.99
CA LYS A 170 15.69 -15.60 10.34
C LYS A 170 16.55 -16.40 11.31
N ASN A 171 17.31 -15.73 12.17
CA ASN A 171 18.10 -16.38 13.21
C ASN A 171 17.24 -17.14 14.23
N HIS A 172 16.07 -16.60 14.59
CA HIS A 172 15.16 -17.19 15.55
C HIS A 172 14.33 -18.35 14.98
N TYR A 173 13.74 -18.16 13.81
CA TYR A 173 12.83 -19.13 13.21
C TYR A 173 13.49 -20.14 12.27
N GLY A 174 14.74 -19.89 11.82
CA GLY A 174 15.46 -20.78 10.91
C GLY A 174 14.67 -21.04 9.62
N ASP A 175 14.39 -22.31 9.32
CA ASP A 175 13.65 -22.72 8.12
C ASP A 175 12.12 -22.65 8.28
N LYS A 176 11.63 -22.23 9.43
CA LYS A 176 10.19 -21.99 9.65
C LYS A 176 9.71 -20.64 9.10
N ILE A 177 10.63 -19.75 8.69
CA ILE A 177 10.33 -18.47 8.05
C ILE A 177 10.91 -18.42 6.66
N ASP A 178 10.07 -18.07 5.68
CA ASP A 178 10.50 -17.79 4.31
C ASP A 178 10.54 -16.27 4.07
N ILE A 179 11.66 -15.80 3.49
CA ILE A 179 11.92 -14.38 3.21
C ILE A 179 11.89 -14.17 1.70
N PHE A 180 11.01 -13.28 1.25
CA PHE A 180 10.78 -12.98 -0.14
C PHE A 180 11.10 -11.54 -0.49
N GLY A 181 11.37 -11.29 -1.78
CA GLY A 181 11.57 -9.98 -2.36
C GLY A 181 12.99 -9.73 -2.82
N ARG A 182 13.23 -8.52 -3.33
CA ARG A 182 14.48 -8.17 -4.01
C ARG A 182 15.70 -8.39 -3.13
N GLY A 183 16.60 -9.27 -3.60
CA GLY A 183 17.81 -9.69 -2.87
C GLY A 183 17.60 -10.88 -1.93
N PHE A 184 16.44 -11.49 -1.96
CA PHE A 184 16.06 -12.72 -1.25
C PHE A 184 15.43 -13.71 -2.25
N HIS A 185 14.47 -14.53 -1.84
CA HIS A 185 13.72 -15.36 -2.78
C HIS A 185 12.81 -14.47 -3.64
N ASP A 186 13.08 -14.44 -4.94
CA ASP A 186 12.22 -13.73 -5.88
C ASP A 186 10.85 -14.42 -5.99
N PHE A 187 9.83 -13.63 -6.28
CA PHE A 187 8.47 -14.08 -6.53
C PHE A 187 7.84 -13.21 -7.61
N GLN A 188 6.87 -13.74 -8.33
CA GLN A 188 6.12 -12.99 -9.34
C GLN A 188 4.81 -12.46 -8.78
N ASP A 189 4.04 -13.32 -8.10
CA ASP A 189 2.76 -12.95 -7.53
C ASP A 189 2.80 -12.99 -5.99
N LYS A 190 2.36 -11.92 -5.34
CA LYS A 190 2.21 -11.89 -3.87
C LYS A 190 1.24 -12.96 -3.34
N TRP A 191 0.30 -13.41 -4.16
CA TRP A 191 -0.61 -14.49 -3.81
C TRP A 191 0.15 -15.75 -3.41
N ASP A 192 1.19 -16.12 -4.15
CA ASP A 192 1.98 -17.33 -3.91
C ASP A 192 2.83 -17.25 -2.64
N VAL A 193 3.12 -16.03 -2.17
CA VAL A 193 3.91 -15.79 -0.94
C VAL A 193 3.06 -15.39 0.27
N LEU A 194 1.74 -15.34 0.12
CA LEU A 194 0.80 -15.11 1.22
C LEU A 194 -0.13 -16.31 1.44
N ARG A 195 -0.73 -16.82 0.37
CA ARG A 195 -1.73 -17.89 0.45
C ARG A 195 -1.27 -19.13 1.22
N PRO A 196 -0.05 -19.67 1.04
CA PRO A 196 0.37 -20.90 1.73
C PRO A 196 0.68 -20.70 3.22
N TYR A 197 0.77 -19.46 3.70
CA TYR A 197 1.24 -19.16 5.05
C TYR A 197 0.10 -18.84 6.01
N LYS A 198 0.23 -19.36 7.25
CA LYS A 198 -0.67 -18.98 8.35
C LYS A 198 -0.45 -17.53 8.77
N TYR A 199 0.83 -17.11 8.85
CA TYR A 199 1.24 -15.79 9.31
C TYR A 199 2.08 -15.05 8.28
N HIS A 200 1.98 -13.72 8.27
CA HIS A 200 2.84 -12.85 7.47
C HIS A 200 3.33 -11.65 8.28
N ILE A 201 4.61 -11.31 8.13
CA ILE A 201 5.20 -10.10 8.72
C ILE A 201 5.00 -8.94 7.74
N ALA A 202 4.00 -8.11 7.97
CA ALA A 202 3.66 -6.97 7.13
C ALA A 202 4.29 -5.69 7.68
N ILE A 203 5.30 -5.16 6.99
CA ILE A 203 6.07 -3.99 7.43
C ILE A 203 5.87 -2.84 6.47
N GLU A 204 5.28 -1.75 6.95
CA GLU A 204 5.14 -0.50 6.19
C GLU A 204 6.48 0.28 6.12
N ASN A 205 6.55 1.22 5.17
CA ASN A 205 7.72 2.10 5.01
C ASN A 205 7.86 3.13 6.15
N SER A 206 6.79 3.37 6.91
CA SER A 206 6.73 4.32 8.01
C SER A 206 5.71 3.87 9.05
N SER A 207 5.92 4.26 10.32
CA SER A 207 4.94 4.06 11.38
C SER A 207 4.37 5.41 11.79
N GLN A 208 3.09 5.64 11.50
CA GLN A 208 2.34 6.84 11.83
C GLN A 208 0.83 6.59 11.75
N ARG A 209 0.01 7.51 12.26
CA ARG A 209 -1.45 7.40 12.14
C ARG A 209 -1.88 7.43 10.67
N TYR A 210 -2.96 6.75 10.37
CA TYR A 210 -3.62 6.69 9.05
C TYR A 210 -2.81 5.99 7.94
N TYR A 211 -1.54 5.70 8.13
CA TYR A 211 -0.69 5.14 7.06
C TYR A 211 -0.69 3.62 7.08
N TRP A 212 -1.61 3.03 6.34
CA TRP A 212 -1.56 1.63 5.93
C TRP A 212 -1.79 1.53 4.42
N THR A 213 -1.33 0.45 3.81
CA THR A 213 -1.28 0.28 2.36
C THR A 213 -1.74 -1.12 1.96
N GLU A 214 -1.47 -1.50 0.73
CA GLU A 214 -1.71 -2.84 0.21
C GLU A 214 -1.06 -3.95 1.04
N LYS A 215 -0.06 -3.65 1.88
CA LYS A 215 0.65 -4.68 2.66
C LYS A 215 -0.26 -5.39 3.65
N ILE A 216 -1.15 -4.66 4.31
CA ILE A 216 -2.13 -5.26 5.20
C ILE A 216 -3.34 -5.79 4.42
N SER A 217 -3.78 -5.08 3.37
CA SER A 217 -4.89 -5.51 2.52
C SER A 217 -4.60 -6.85 1.84
N ASP A 218 -3.39 -7.03 1.29
CA ASP A 218 -2.97 -8.26 0.65
C ASP A 218 -2.97 -9.45 1.62
N CYS A 219 -2.61 -9.22 2.91
CA CYS A 219 -2.71 -10.24 3.95
C CYS A 219 -4.17 -10.68 4.16
N TYR A 220 -5.11 -9.73 4.28
CA TYR A 220 -6.51 -10.05 4.49
C TYR A 220 -7.14 -10.70 3.27
N LEU A 221 -6.79 -10.26 2.06
CA LEU A 221 -7.28 -10.90 0.82
C LEU A 221 -6.82 -12.35 0.71
N ALA A 222 -5.60 -12.65 1.15
CA ALA A 222 -5.07 -14.00 1.22
C ALA A 222 -5.51 -14.76 2.49
N GLU A 223 -6.26 -14.13 3.40
CA GLU A 223 -6.64 -14.67 4.73
C GLU A 223 -5.44 -15.24 5.49
N THR A 224 -4.33 -14.47 5.47
CA THR A 224 -3.10 -14.72 6.20
C THR A 224 -3.04 -13.78 7.40
N PHE A 225 -2.81 -14.31 8.60
CA PHE A 225 -2.79 -13.49 9.81
C PHE A 225 -1.56 -12.57 9.85
N PRO A 226 -1.74 -11.24 9.94
CA PRO A 226 -0.62 -10.31 9.88
C PRO A 226 -0.03 -10.01 11.28
N PHE A 227 1.31 -10.08 11.38
CA PHE A 227 2.08 -9.33 12.36
C PHE A 227 2.46 -8.01 11.70
N TYR A 228 1.96 -6.91 12.22
CA TYR A 228 1.92 -5.65 11.49
C TYR A 228 2.76 -4.55 12.14
N TYR A 229 3.57 -3.86 11.32
CA TYR A 229 4.24 -2.62 11.68
C TYR A 229 3.87 -1.51 10.70
N GLY A 230 3.29 -0.41 11.19
CA GLY A 230 2.90 0.71 10.33
C GLY A 230 1.90 1.65 10.99
N CYS A 231 0.66 1.59 10.57
CA CYS A 231 -0.43 2.44 11.03
C CYS A 231 -0.68 2.27 12.54
N THR A 232 -0.45 3.32 13.32
CA THR A 232 -0.57 3.25 14.78
C THR A 232 -2.02 3.22 15.28
N ASN A 233 -2.97 3.65 14.45
CA ASN A 233 -4.41 3.55 14.70
C ASN A 233 -5.10 2.54 13.77
N LEU A 234 -4.44 1.41 13.46
CA LEU A 234 -5.01 0.39 12.59
C LEU A 234 -6.33 -0.19 13.13
N ALA A 235 -6.51 -0.21 14.45
CA ALA A 235 -7.75 -0.65 15.09
C ALA A 235 -8.99 0.20 14.75
N ASP A 236 -8.80 1.42 14.23
CA ASP A 236 -9.92 2.25 13.73
C ASP A 236 -10.48 1.70 12.40
N TYR A 237 -9.72 0.87 11.70
CA TYR A 237 -10.05 0.29 10.38
C TYR A 237 -10.41 -1.18 10.46
N PHE A 238 -9.66 -1.96 11.22
CA PHE A 238 -9.81 -3.41 11.35
C PHE A 238 -9.89 -3.82 12.82
N PRO A 239 -10.67 -4.85 13.14
CA PRO A 239 -10.76 -5.35 14.52
C PRO A 239 -9.38 -5.69 15.10
N GLN A 240 -9.15 -5.34 16.36
CA GLN A 240 -7.88 -5.56 17.06
C GLN A 240 -7.46 -7.04 17.06
N GLU A 241 -8.43 -7.94 17.00
CA GLU A 241 -8.20 -9.38 16.96
C GLU A 241 -7.66 -9.88 15.63
N ALA A 242 -7.75 -9.08 14.57
CA ALA A 242 -7.35 -9.46 13.22
C ALA A 242 -5.85 -9.28 12.94
N PHE A 243 -5.09 -8.72 13.87
CA PHE A 243 -3.64 -8.51 13.71
C PHE A 243 -2.94 -8.48 15.09
N VAL A 244 -1.62 -8.61 15.07
CA VAL A 244 -0.76 -8.27 16.21
C VAL A 244 0.15 -7.13 15.79
N HIS A 245 0.10 -6.01 16.52
CA HIS A 245 1.00 -4.89 16.31
C HIS A 245 2.39 -5.23 16.84
N ILE A 246 3.42 -5.06 16.00
CA ILE A 246 4.82 -5.28 16.37
C ILE A 246 5.62 -3.99 16.18
N ASP A 247 6.74 -3.85 16.90
CA ASP A 247 7.71 -2.77 16.66
C ASP A 247 9.06 -3.35 16.22
N ILE A 248 9.40 -3.16 14.94
CA ILE A 248 10.66 -3.65 14.35
C ILE A 248 11.91 -3.09 15.03
N ARG A 249 11.78 -1.99 15.80
CA ARG A 249 12.86 -1.38 16.60
C ARG A 249 13.03 -2.03 17.96
N GLN A 250 12.09 -2.90 18.36
CA GLN A 250 12.11 -3.70 19.57
C GLN A 250 12.00 -5.20 19.21
N PRO A 251 13.01 -5.75 18.54
CA PRO A 251 12.90 -7.05 17.90
C PRO A 251 12.67 -8.19 18.90
N GLU A 252 13.27 -8.16 20.09
CA GLU A 252 13.11 -9.18 21.11
C GLU A 252 11.66 -9.25 21.61
N ASN A 253 11.07 -8.08 21.89
CA ASN A 253 9.68 -7.99 22.32
C ASN A 253 8.72 -8.44 21.19
N SER A 254 9.00 -8.01 19.95
CA SER A 254 8.19 -8.39 18.79
C SER A 254 8.25 -9.90 18.51
N ILE A 255 9.42 -10.52 18.63
CA ILE A 255 9.59 -11.97 18.50
C ILE A 255 8.81 -12.71 19.60
N ALA A 256 8.89 -12.25 20.85
CA ALA A 256 8.11 -12.85 21.93
C ALA A 256 6.59 -12.77 21.69
N MET A 257 6.08 -11.66 21.14
CA MET A 257 4.67 -11.51 20.76
C MET A 257 4.27 -12.48 19.63
N ILE A 258 5.15 -12.65 18.64
CA ILE A 258 4.94 -13.58 17.51
C ILE A 258 4.93 -15.03 18.04
N ASP A 259 5.88 -15.42 18.90
CA ASP A 259 5.95 -16.75 19.51
C ASP A 259 4.69 -17.05 20.32
N ALA A 260 4.24 -16.10 21.14
CA ALA A 260 3.02 -16.24 21.93
C ALA A 260 1.78 -16.44 21.02
N ALA A 261 1.66 -15.68 19.92
CA ALA A 261 0.56 -15.82 18.99
C ALA A 261 0.57 -17.18 18.26
N ILE A 262 1.75 -17.68 17.88
CA ILE A 262 1.90 -19.00 17.25
C ILE A 262 1.57 -20.12 18.24
N THR A 263 2.11 -20.05 19.45
CA THR A 263 1.88 -21.05 20.51
C THR A 263 0.41 -21.14 20.91
N ASN A 264 -0.27 -19.99 20.92
CA ASN A 264 -1.70 -19.93 21.24
C ASN A 264 -2.61 -20.19 20.02
N HIS A 265 -2.07 -20.66 18.89
CA HIS A 265 -2.84 -20.96 17.67
C HIS A 265 -3.69 -19.78 17.20
N ARG A 266 -3.12 -18.56 17.23
CA ARG A 266 -3.84 -17.32 16.90
C ARG A 266 -4.46 -17.32 15.51
N PHE A 267 -3.79 -17.91 14.51
CA PHE A 267 -4.31 -18.03 13.15
C PHE A 267 -5.64 -18.81 13.14
N GLU A 268 -5.68 -19.98 13.77
CA GLU A 268 -6.84 -20.86 13.82
C GLU A 268 -8.03 -20.20 14.53
N GLN A 269 -7.75 -19.40 15.54
CA GLN A 269 -8.77 -18.62 16.27
C GLN A 269 -9.27 -17.41 15.49
N SER A 270 -8.53 -16.98 14.47
CA SER A 270 -8.79 -15.73 13.73
C SER A 270 -9.45 -15.94 12.37
N ILE A 271 -9.77 -17.17 11.97
CA ILE A 271 -10.27 -17.50 10.63
C ILE A 271 -11.50 -16.67 10.26
N GLU A 272 -12.48 -16.61 11.16
CA GLU A 272 -13.72 -15.85 10.92
C GLU A 272 -13.47 -14.34 10.80
N ILE A 273 -12.60 -13.78 11.67
CA ILE A 273 -12.28 -12.35 11.64
C ILE A 273 -11.45 -11.98 10.42
N LEU A 274 -10.55 -12.85 9.95
CA LEU A 274 -9.79 -12.64 8.71
C LEU A 274 -10.71 -12.61 7.49
N SER A 275 -11.71 -13.49 7.43
CA SER A 275 -12.74 -13.48 6.39
C SER A 275 -13.55 -12.18 6.40
N LYS A 276 -13.94 -11.67 7.59
CA LYS A 276 -14.60 -10.36 7.72
C LYS A 276 -13.69 -9.21 7.25
N CYS A 277 -12.39 -9.25 7.58
CA CYS A 277 -11.42 -8.25 7.12
C CYS A 277 -11.22 -8.29 5.60
N LYS A 278 -11.18 -9.49 5.01
CA LYS A 278 -11.19 -9.67 3.54
C LYS A 278 -12.37 -8.95 2.90
N MET A 279 -13.57 -9.15 3.45
CA MET A 279 -14.78 -8.49 2.94
C MET A 279 -14.75 -6.97 3.14
N LYS A 280 -14.12 -6.45 4.20
CA LYS A 280 -13.88 -5.01 4.35
C LYS A 280 -12.93 -4.46 3.29
N VAL A 281 -11.87 -5.19 2.96
CA VAL A 281 -10.92 -4.79 1.89
C VAL A 281 -11.57 -4.81 0.51
N LEU A 282 -12.42 -5.81 0.23
CA LEU A 282 -13.17 -5.88 -1.03
C LEU A 282 -14.34 -4.87 -1.11
N GLY A 283 -14.82 -4.40 0.03
CA GLY A 283 -15.93 -3.44 0.14
C GLY A 283 -15.47 -2.04 0.56
N GLU A 284 -15.59 -1.74 1.85
CA GLU A 284 -15.34 -0.41 2.43
C GLU A 284 -13.97 0.18 2.07
N TYR A 285 -12.92 -0.67 2.06
CA TYR A 285 -11.54 -0.26 1.77
C TYR A 285 -11.07 -0.66 0.37
N ASN A 286 -11.97 -1.11 -0.50
CA ASN A 286 -11.70 -1.14 -1.93
C ASN A 286 -11.44 0.28 -2.42
N MET A 287 -10.43 0.48 -3.25
CA MET A 287 -10.03 1.82 -3.70
C MET A 287 -11.19 2.60 -4.33
N PHE A 288 -12.00 1.97 -5.16
CA PHE A 288 -13.11 2.60 -5.86
C PHE A 288 -14.29 2.92 -4.93
N GLU A 289 -14.62 1.99 -4.02
CA GLU A 289 -15.68 2.21 -3.02
C GLU A 289 -15.27 3.31 -2.03
N TYR A 290 -14.01 3.32 -1.60
CA TYR A 290 -13.48 4.36 -0.72
C TYR A 290 -13.49 5.74 -1.38
N VAL A 291 -13.06 5.84 -2.65
CA VAL A 291 -13.12 7.09 -3.42
C VAL A 291 -14.57 7.57 -3.58
N ALA A 292 -15.49 6.66 -3.88
CA ALA A 292 -16.92 6.98 -3.97
C ALA A 292 -17.47 7.53 -2.65
N SER A 293 -17.07 6.97 -1.51
CA SER A 293 -17.47 7.48 -0.19
C SER A 293 -16.97 8.90 0.08
N LEU A 294 -15.80 9.27 -0.44
CA LEU A 294 -15.34 10.68 -0.38
C LEU A 294 -16.23 11.58 -1.27
N CYS A 295 -16.57 11.12 -2.48
CA CYS A 295 -17.45 11.86 -3.38
C CYS A 295 -18.87 12.05 -2.81
N ASP A 296 -19.36 11.11 -2.01
CA ASP A 296 -20.66 11.19 -1.33
C ASP A 296 -20.72 12.36 -0.32
N THR A 297 -19.58 12.89 0.12
CA THR A 297 -19.51 14.07 1.01
C THR A 297 -19.54 15.41 0.26
N MET A 298 -19.60 15.38 -1.08
CA MET A 298 -19.51 16.54 -1.96
C MET A 298 -20.81 16.75 -2.74
N ASP A 299 -21.02 17.97 -3.25
CA ASP A 299 -22.17 18.31 -4.07
C ASP A 299 -21.90 17.98 -5.55
N ALA A 300 -22.48 16.89 -6.04
CA ALA A 300 -22.34 16.49 -7.43
C ALA A 300 -23.04 17.41 -8.43
N GLU A 301 -24.01 18.21 -7.98
CA GLU A 301 -24.77 19.16 -8.82
C GLU A 301 -24.11 20.56 -8.86
N ALA A 302 -22.96 20.72 -8.18
CA ALA A 302 -22.21 21.95 -8.15
C ALA A 302 -21.80 22.40 -9.58
N PRO A 303 -21.81 23.73 -9.88
CA PRO A 303 -21.53 24.24 -11.21
C PRO A 303 -20.14 23.83 -11.70
N LYS A 304 -20.12 23.16 -12.87
CA LYS A 304 -18.87 22.72 -13.52
C LYS A 304 -18.24 23.87 -14.30
N GLN A 305 -16.92 23.96 -14.24
CA GLN A 305 -16.10 24.86 -15.05
C GLN A 305 -14.83 24.15 -15.51
N ILE A 306 -14.07 24.77 -16.42
CA ILE A 306 -12.78 24.22 -16.83
C ILE A 306 -11.79 24.39 -15.68
N VAL A 307 -11.36 23.26 -15.13
CA VAL A 307 -10.30 23.19 -14.11
C VAL A 307 -9.03 22.66 -14.76
N THR A 308 -7.90 23.33 -14.51
CA THR A 308 -6.58 22.88 -14.96
C THR A 308 -5.73 22.54 -13.75
N ILE A 309 -5.30 21.29 -13.63
CA ILE A 309 -4.39 20.86 -12.58
C ILE A 309 -2.95 20.75 -13.14
N GLN A 310 -2.03 21.44 -12.47
CA GLN A 310 -0.60 21.43 -12.81
C GLN A 310 0.08 20.21 -12.20
N PRO A 311 1.14 19.68 -12.84
CA PRO A 311 1.93 18.60 -12.29
C PRO A 311 2.49 18.94 -10.90
N CYS A 312 2.60 17.91 -10.06
CA CYS A 312 3.31 18.01 -8.80
C CYS A 312 4.81 18.18 -9.07
N LYS A 313 5.27 19.42 -9.13
CA LYS A 313 6.70 19.74 -9.15
C LYS A 313 7.21 19.65 -7.71
N THR A 314 7.68 18.49 -7.31
CA THR A 314 8.54 18.42 -6.13
C THR A 314 9.87 19.06 -6.53
N GLY A 315 9.94 20.38 -6.41
CA GLY A 315 11.22 21.08 -6.35
C GLY A 315 11.86 20.64 -5.03
N MET A 316 12.67 19.59 -5.07
CA MET A 316 13.73 19.53 -4.08
C MET A 316 14.65 20.69 -4.46
N GLU A 317 14.68 21.73 -3.62
CA GLU A 317 15.74 22.71 -3.66
C GLU A 317 17.06 21.95 -3.72
N LEU A 318 18.03 22.40 -4.49
CA LEU A 318 19.31 21.70 -4.68
C LEU A 318 19.95 21.27 -3.36
N GLU A 319 19.75 22.05 -2.30
CA GLU A 319 20.19 21.76 -0.94
C GLU A 319 19.49 20.54 -0.33
N ASN A 320 18.18 20.37 -0.54
CA ASN A 320 17.42 19.22 -0.10
C ASN A 320 17.75 17.95 -0.89
N LEU A 321 18.07 18.08 -2.18
CA LEU A 321 18.53 16.99 -3.02
C LEU A 321 19.93 16.52 -2.60
N PHE A 322 20.83 17.43 -2.28
CA PHE A 322 22.16 17.13 -1.76
C PHE A 322 22.07 16.40 -0.41
N ASN A 323 21.29 16.94 0.53
CA ASN A 323 21.06 16.33 1.85
C ASN A 323 20.38 14.97 1.75
N TYR A 324 19.43 14.79 0.83
CA TYR A 324 18.80 13.50 0.55
C TYR A 324 19.80 12.47 0.04
N ASN A 325 20.64 12.83 -0.95
CA ASN A 325 21.63 11.94 -1.51
C ASN A 325 22.72 11.60 -0.49
N LEU A 326 23.14 12.55 0.34
CA LEU A 326 24.12 12.33 1.40
C LEU A 326 23.57 11.37 2.46
N LYS A 327 22.33 11.56 2.93
CA LYS A 327 21.67 10.65 3.86
C LYS A 327 21.46 9.25 3.28
N ARG A 328 21.05 9.18 2.03
CA ARG A 328 20.91 7.91 1.31
C ARG A 328 22.24 7.16 1.28
N HIS A 329 23.31 7.80 0.84
CA HIS A 329 24.64 7.20 0.78
C HIS A 329 25.15 6.76 2.16
N TYR A 330 24.92 7.56 3.19
CA TYR A 330 25.24 7.21 4.58
C TYR A 330 24.53 5.91 5.03
N TYR A 331 23.21 5.76 4.78
CA TYR A 331 22.50 4.54 5.16
C TYR A 331 22.90 3.32 4.31
N GLU A 332 23.23 3.52 3.03
CA GLU A 332 23.78 2.46 2.18
C GLU A 332 25.14 1.95 2.71
N LEU A 333 26.00 2.85 3.18
CA LEU A 333 27.28 2.49 3.80
C LEU A 333 27.06 1.75 5.14
N LEU A 334 26.15 2.23 5.98
CA LEU A 334 25.80 1.55 7.23
C LEU A 334 25.27 0.13 6.99
N ALA A 335 24.46 -0.06 5.98
CA ALA A 335 23.96 -1.39 5.60
C ALA A 335 25.08 -2.30 5.11
N LYS A 336 26.01 -1.79 4.26
CA LYS A 336 27.19 -2.55 3.81
C LYS A 336 28.07 -2.96 4.99
N PHE A 337 28.32 -2.04 5.92
CA PHE A 337 29.08 -2.33 7.12
C PHE A 337 28.38 -3.37 8.01
N HIS A 338 27.07 -3.24 8.19
CA HIS A 338 26.27 -4.22 8.95
C HIS A 338 26.36 -5.62 8.33
N TYR A 339 26.23 -5.76 7.00
CA TYR A 339 26.38 -7.03 6.29
C TYR A 339 27.81 -7.59 6.39
N TRP A 340 28.80 -6.73 6.37
CA TRP A 340 30.18 -7.14 6.50
C TRP A 340 30.52 -7.65 7.92
N SER A 341 30.02 -6.97 8.97
CA SER A 341 30.31 -7.31 10.36
C SER A 341 29.56 -8.55 10.88
N ASN A 342 28.35 -8.82 10.36
CA ASN A 342 27.47 -9.90 10.87
C ASN A 342 27.43 -11.15 9.97
N GLY A 343 28.31 -11.23 8.94
CA GLY A 343 28.39 -12.42 8.09
C GLY A 343 27.07 -12.74 7.43
N ASN A 344 26.55 -11.89 6.63
CA ASN A 344 25.38 -11.94 5.74
C ASN A 344 24.43 -13.16 5.89
N VAL A 345 23.75 -13.22 7.03
CA VAL A 345 22.80 -14.29 7.40
C VAL A 345 21.67 -14.47 6.36
N LEU A 346 21.43 -13.43 5.55
CA LEU A 346 20.36 -13.39 4.55
C LEU A 346 20.81 -13.76 3.14
N LYS A 347 22.10 -14.13 2.93
CA LYS A 347 22.55 -14.60 1.60
C LYS A 347 21.96 -15.97 1.29
N THR A 348 21.04 -16.01 0.34
CA THR A 348 20.79 -17.24 -0.41
C THR A 348 21.97 -17.48 -1.39
N LYS A 349 22.47 -18.73 -1.45
CA LYS A 349 23.54 -19.11 -2.38
C LYS A 349 23.11 -18.72 -3.81
N GLY A 350 23.77 -17.74 -4.41
CA GLY A 350 23.61 -17.40 -5.80
C GLY A 350 23.14 -15.99 -6.16
N THR A 351 22.80 -15.12 -5.22
CA THR A 351 22.41 -13.74 -5.52
C THR A 351 23.54 -12.74 -5.30
N SER A 352 23.99 -12.09 -6.36
CA SER A 352 24.89 -10.93 -6.30
C SER A 352 24.16 -9.73 -5.67
N ILE A 353 24.81 -9.10 -4.68
CA ILE A 353 24.32 -7.86 -4.05
C ILE A 353 24.91 -6.67 -4.85
N TYR A 354 24.44 -6.43 -6.07
CA TYR A 354 24.76 -5.18 -6.79
C TYR A 354 23.54 -4.73 -7.60
#